data_4f3e08942ecff2f521168b73f46fb549
#
_entry.id   4f3e08942ecff2f521168b73f46fb549
#
_cell.length_a   1.000
_cell.length_b   1.000
_cell.length_c   1.000
_cell.angle_alpha   90.00
_cell.angle_beta   90.00
_cell.angle_gamma   90.00
#
_symmetry.space_group_name_H-M   'P 1'
#
loop_
_entity.id
_entity.type
_entity.pdbx_description
1 polymer ?
#
loop_
_entity_poly.entity_id
_entity_poly.type
_entity_poly.pdbx_seq_one_letter_code
_entity_poly.pdbx_strand_id
1 'polypeptide(L)'
;NYFFRQSKQEILEKDGEPVNREKLYGNCEDIKFEDIEYTFIGNYPESVRITDPDIRFGILQIGVGSSKKEVMLAYGLKKTLSNEEENEYAVQNGIYSTSFYFDENDRVYKIACGTGV
;
A
#
# COMPACT_ATOMS: atom_id res chain seq x y z
N ASN A 1 2.12 10.95 -5.82
CA ASN A 1 2.49 9.57 -5.49
C ASN A 1 2.57 8.74 -6.77
N TYR A 2 3.65 8.00 -6.90
CA TYR A 2 3.95 7.23 -8.10
C TYR A 2 2.82 6.27 -8.49
N PHE A 3 2.27 5.53 -7.51
CA PHE A 3 1.25 4.52 -7.78
C PHE A 3 -0.03 5.09 -8.37
N PHE A 4 -0.37 6.31 -8.01
CA PHE A 4 -1.64 6.91 -8.39
C PHE A 4 -1.58 7.71 -9.69
N ARG A 5 -0.39 7.84 -10.27
CA ARG A 5 -0.18 8.55 -11.53
C ARG A 5 -0.21 7.64 -12.75
N GLN A 6 -0.13 6.34 -12.54
CA GLN A 6 -0.16 5.36 -13.63
C GLN A 6 -1.60 4.99 -13.96
N SER A 7 -1.93 4.92 -15.25
CA SER A 7 -3.23 4.44 -15.67
C SER A 7 -3.29 2.92 -15.56
N LYS A 8 -4.50 2.37 -15.58
CA LYS A 8 -4.71 0.92 -15.58
C LYS A 8 -3.93 0.26 -16.71
N GLN A 9 -4.00 0.85 -17.91
CA GLN A 9 -3.32 0.29 -19.07
C GLN A 9 -1.80 0.26 -18.88
N GLU A 10 -1.23 1.35 -18.36
CA GLU A 10 0.21 1.41 -18.10
C GLU A 10 0.64 0.35 -17.09
N ILE A 11 -0.15 0.14 -16.06
CA ILE A 11 0.14 -0.86 -15.04
C ILE A 11 0.07 -2.26 -15.64
N LEU A 12 -0.96 -2.56 -16.45
CA LEU A 12 -1.09 -3.85 -17.10
C LEU A 12 0.06 -4.13 -18.07
N GLU A 13 0.51 -3.11 -18.78
CA GLU A 13 1.65 -3.26 -19.69
C GLU A 13 2.95 -3.52 -18.95
N LYS A 14 3.14 -2.86 -17.81
CA LYS A 14 4.37 -2.98 -17.03
C LYS A 14 4.41 -4.27 -16.21
N ASP A 15 3.31 -4.62 -15.56
CA ASP A 15 3.27 -5.72 -14.61
C ASP A 15 2.80 -7.05 -15.22
N GLY A 16 2.32 -7.02 -16.45
CA GLY A 16 1.95 -8.23 -17.18
C GLY A 16 0.59 -8.78 -16.80
N GLU A 17 0.44 -10.11 -16.88
CA GLU A 17 -0.83 -10.76 -16.62
C GLU A 17 -1.14 -10.76 -15.14
N PRO A 18 -2.31 -10.25 -14.73
CA PRO A 18 -2.71 -10.32 -13.34
C PRO A 18 -3.08 -11.74 -12.93
N VAL A 19 -2.90 -12.05 -11.64
CA VAL A 19 -3.32 -13.35 -11.10
C VAL A 19 -4.82 -13.38 -10.84
N ASN A 20 -5.43 -12.22 -10.66
CA ASN A 20 -6.89 -12.14 -10.47
C ASN A 20 -7.40 -10.75 -10.84
N ARG A 21 -8.63 -10.71 -11.37
CA ARG A 21 -9.33 -9.46 -11.65
C ARG A 21 -10.76 -9.64 -11.19
N GLU A 22 -11.28 -8.65 -10.47
CA GLU A 22 -12.65 -8.68 -9.97
C GLU A 22 -13.30 -7.33 -10.19
N LYS A 23 -14.37 -7.32 -10.97
CA LYS A 23 -15.20 -6.14 -11.11
C LYS A 23 -16.09 -6.02 -9.89
N LEU A 24 -16.05 -4.84 -9.27
CA LEU A 24 -16.86 -4.57 -8.09
C LEU A 24 -18.19 -3.97 -8.56
N TYR A 25 -18.43 -2.71 -8.25
CA TYR A 25 -19.66 -2.04 -8.69
C TYR A 25 -19.26 -0.76 -9.43
N GLY A 26 -20.16 -0.30 -10.31
CA GLY A 26 -19.87 0.88 -11.12
C GLY A 26 -18.63 0.68 -11.97
N ASN A 27 -17.70 1.63 -11.89
CA ASN A 27 -16.45 1.55 -12.62
C ASN A 27 -15.26 1.16 -11.72
N CYS A 28 -15.54 0.46 -10.63
CA CYS A 28 -14.51 -0.02 -9.71
C CYS A 28 -14.07 -1.43 -10.07
N GLU A 29 -12.78 -1.68 -9.97
CA GLU A 29 -12.21 -2.99 -10.28
C GLU A 29 -10.97 -3.24 -9.43
N ASP A 30 -10.87 -4.44 -8.85
CA ASP A 30 -9.66 -4.92 -8.21
C ASP A 30 -8.85 -5.73 -9.21
N ILE A 31 -7.55 -5.41 -9.31
CA ILE A 31 -6.61 -6.17 -10.13
C ILE A 31 -5.43 -6.56 -9.27
N LYS A 32 -5.21 -7.85 -9.13
CA LYS A 32 -4.16 -8.40 -8.29
C LYS A 32 -3.05 -9.01 -9.14
N PHE A 33 -1.83 -8.56 -8.90
CA PHE A 33 -0.60 -9.18 -9.38
C PHE A 33 0.00 -10.00 -8.24
N GLU A 34 1.15 -10.59 -8.44
CA GLU A 34 1.73 -11.49 -7.44
C GLU A 34 1.94 -10.81 -6.08
N ASP A 35 2.58 -9.63 -6.08
CA ASP A 35 2.98 -8.94 -4.85
C ASP A 35 2.34 -7.56 -4.68
N ILE A 36 1.39 -7.23 -5.52
CA ILE A 36 0.76 -5.92 -5.46
C ILE A 36 -0.67 -6.02 -5.99
N GLU A 37 -1.56 -5.34 -5.32
CA GLU A 37 -2.97 -5.34 -5.70
C GLU A 37 -3.48 -3.91 -5.76
N TYR A 38 -4.19 -3.59 -6.83
CA TYR A 38 -4.77 -2.26 -7.03
C TYR A 38 -6.28 -2.32 -6.99
N THR A 39 -6.88 -1.26 -6.44
CA THR A 39 -8.30 -0.97 -6.66
C THR A 39 -8.37 0.25 -7.55
N PHE A 40 -9.00 0.09 -8.71
CA PHE A 40 -9.17 1.17 -9.67
C PHE A 40 -10.58 1.74 -9.59
N ILE A 41 -10.66 3.07 -9.76
CA ILE A 41 -11.93 3.73 -10.08
C ILE A 41 -11.70 4.31 -11.46
N GLY A 42 -12.39 3.75 -12.46
CA GLY A 42 -12.13 4.10 -13.86
C GLY A 42 -10.73 3.64 -14.25
N ASN A 43 -9.94 4.57 -14.78
CA ASN A 43 -8.63 4.26 -15.35
C ASN A 43 -7.46 4.45 -14.39
N TYR A 44 -7.71 4.89 -13.16
CA TYR A 44 -6.61 5.20 -12.24
C TYR A 44 -6.80 4.50 -10.88
N PRO A 45 -5.69 4.15 -10.22
CA PRO A 45 -5.76 3.52 -8.92
C PRO A 45 -6.32 4.47 -7.87
N GLU A 46 -7.19 3.95 -7.03
CA GLU A 46 -7.65 4.64 -5.83
C GLU A 46 -6.88 4.16 -4.61
N SER A 47 -6.51 2.88 -4.61
CA SER A 47 -5.70 2.32 -3.53
C SER A 47 -4.80 1.21 -4.06
N VAL A 48 -3.75 0.93 -3.31
CA VAL A 48 -2.80 -0.12 -3.63
C VAL A 48 -2.38 -0.83 -2.36
N ARG A 49 -2.28 -2.16 -2.41
CA ARG A 49 -1.78 -2.99 -1.32
C ARG A 49 -0.52 -3.69 -1.80
N ILE A 50 0.53 -3.61 -1.00
CA ILE A 50 1.87 -4.04 -1.37
C ILE A 50 2.37 -5.09 -0.40
N THR A 51 2.82 -6.24 -0.94
CA THR A 51 3.51 -7.25 -0.16
C THR A 51 4.91 -7.53 -0.73
N ASP A 52 5.29 -6.79 -1.77
CA ASP A 52 6.60 -6.92 -2.42
C ASP A 52 7.69 -6.29 -1.55
N PRO A 53 8.67 -7.07 -1.06
CA PRO A 53 9.73 -6.53 -0.22
C PRO A 53 10.72 -5.63 -0.95
N ASP A 54 10.69 -5.63 -2.27
CA ASP A 54 11.59 -4.79 -3.06
C ASP A 54 11.10 -3.34 -3.19
N ILE A 55 9.84 -3.09 -2.83
CA ILE A 55 9.30 -1.73 -2.88
C ILE A 55 9.61 -1.04 -1.55
N ARG A 56 10.41 0.04 -1.63
CA ARG A 56 10.89 0.75 -0.45
C ARG A 56 10.51 2.22 -0.52
N PHE A 57 10.30 2.81 0.66
CA PHE A 57 9.86 4.20 0.79
C PHE A 57 10.85 5.02 1.58
N GLY A 58 11.10 6.24 1.07
CA GLY A 58 11.86 7.25 1.79
C GLY A 58 13.34 6.97 1.95
N ILE A 59 14.01 7.84 2.68
CA ILE A 59 15.45 7.77 2.90
C ILE A 59 15.81 6.51 3.69
N LEU A 60 14.99 6.14 4.66
CA LEU A 60 15.25 4.99 5.51
C LEU A 60 14.83 3.65 4.88
N GLN A 61 14.36 3.68 3.63
CA GLN A 61 14.03 2.48 2.86
C GLN A 61 13.07 1.54 3.59
N ILE A 62 11.97 2.11 4.08
CA ILE A 62 10.93 1.35 4.77
C ILE A 62 10.13 0.52 3.77
N GLY A 63 9.90 -0.73 4.09
CA GLY A 63 9.14 -1.64 3.24
C GLY A 63 8.74 -2.89 4.00
N VAL A 64 8.19 -3.86 3.27
CA VAL A 64 7.85 -5.17 3.85
C VAL A 64 9.12 -5.78 4.45
N GLY A 65 9.03 -6.23 5.69
CA GLY A 65 10.16 -6.75 6.45
C GLY A 65 10.76 -5.75 7.43
N SER A 66 10.49 -4.46 7.28
CA SER A 66 10.96 -3.45 8.23
C SER A 66 10.34 -3.68 9.61
N SER A 67 11.08 -3.34 10.66
CA SER A 67 10.57 -3.48 12.02
C SER A 67 9.61 -2.35 12.35
N LYS A 68 8.73 -2.60 13.33
CA LYS A 68 7.85 -1.57 13.86
C LYS A 68 8.65 -0.36 14.34
N LYS A 69 9.77 -0.60 15.00
CA LYS A 69 10.63 0.47 15.50
C LYS A 69 11.18 1.32 14.35
N GLU A 70 11.61 0.69 13.26
CA GLU A 70 12.12 1.41 12.09
C GLU A 70 11.03 2.27 11.46
N VAL A 71 9.82 1.75 11.34
CA VAL A 71 8.69 2.51 10.78
C VAL A 71 8.38 3.72 11.65
N MET A 72 8.29 3.53 12.95
CA MET A 72 7.98 4.63 13.87
C MET A 72 9.10 5.66 13.91
N LEU A 73 10.35 5.23 13.77
CA LEU A 73 11.49 6.16 13.68
C LEU A 73 11.42 6.98 12.40
N ALA A 74 11.10 6.34 11.28
CA ALA A 74 11.05 7.01 9.99
C ALA A 74 9.96 8.08 9.91
N TYR A 75 8.81 7.81 10.52
CA TYR A 75 7.65 8.71 10.42
C TYR A 75 7.39 9.54 11.67
N GLY A 76 8.07 9.26 12.75
CA GLY A 76 8.33 10.11 13.90
C GLY A 76 7.22 10.84 14.65
N LEU A 77 6.05 11.01 14.06
CA LEU A 77 5.02 11.87 14.62
C LEU A 77 4.14 11.21 15.67
N LYS A 78 4.07 9.90 15.68
CA LYS A 78 3.36 9.17 16.73
C LYS A 78 4.12 7.90 17.08
N LYS A 79 3.99 7.51 18.36
CA LYS A 79 4.72 6.38 18.90
C LYS A 79 3.82 5.23 19.28
N THR A 80 2.53 5.32 18.91
CA THR A 80 1.55 4.28 19.17
C THR A 80 0.87 3.88 17.89
N LEU A 81 0.35 2.66 17.86
CA LEU A 81 -0.37 2.18 16.69
C LEU A 81 -1.64 2.98 16.45
N SER A 82 -2.00 3.15 15.18
CA SER A 82 -3.25 3.80 14.78
C SER A 82 -4.44 2.90 15.07
N ASN A 83 -4.25 1.58 14.97
CA ASN A 83 -5.26 0.58 15.25
C ASN A 83 -4.56 -0.64 15.87
N GLU A 84 -4.70 -0.81 17.17
CA GLU A 84 -4.03 -1.90 17.89
C GLU A 84 -4.58 -3.26 17.50
N GLU A 85 -5.87 -3.35 17.27
CA GLU A 85 -6.51 -4.60 16.89
C GLU A 85 -5.98 -5.13 15.56
N GLU A 86 -5.76 -4.23 14.60
CA GLU A 86 -5.23 -4.57 13.28
C GLU A 86 -3.70 -4.55 13.24
N ASN A 87 -3.06 -4.12 14.31
CA ASN A 87 -1.61 -3.92 14.40
C ASN A 87 -1.12 -3.01 13.28
N GLU A 88 -1.81 -1.88 13.13
CA GLU A 88 -1.64 -0.93 12.03
C GLU A 88 -1.08 0.40 12.50
N TYR A 89 -0.09 0.91 11.75
CA TYR A 89 0.45 2.25 11.92
C TYR A 89 0.18 3.04 10.64
N ALA A 90 -0.70 4.03 10.73
CA ALA A 90 -1.12 4.82 9.56
C ALA A 90 -0.52 6.21 9.61
N VAL A 91 -0.08 6.68 8.45
CA VAL A 91 0.52 8.00 8.26
C VAL A 91 -0.26 8.72 7.18
N GLN A 92 -0.69 9.95 7.49
CA GLN A 92 -1.39 10.81 6.54
C GLN A 92 -0.39 11.76 5.90
N ASN A 93 -0.46 11.90 4.58
CA ASN A 93 0.40 12.82 3.84
C ASN A 93 -0.46 13.50 2.77
N GLY A 94 -1.01 14.66 3.11
CA GLY A 94 -1.93 15.35 2.24
C GLY A 94 -3.21 14.53 2.04
N ILE A 95 -3.56 14.28 0.79
CA ILE A 95 -4.74 13.47 0.45
C ILE A 95 -4.44 11.97 0.48
N TYR A 96 -3.18 11.60 0.64
CA TYR A 96 -2.78 10.20 0.65
C TYR A 96 -2.59 9.69 2.07
N SER A 97 -2.90 8.43 2.28
CA SER A 97 -2.72 7.74 3.54
C SER A 97 -1.93 6.47 3.28
N THR A 98 -0.96 6.18 4.15
CA THR A 98 -0.16 4.96 4.06
C THR A 98 -0.28 4.22 5.37
N SER A 99 -0.69 2.96 5.31
CA SER A 99 -0.83 2.10 6.50
C SER A 99 0.16 0.96 6.43
N PHE A 100 0.86 0.77 7.54
CA PHE A 100 1.81 -0.33 7.70
C PHE A 100 1.19 -1.34 8.65
N TYR A 101 1.08 -2.59 8.21
CA TYR A 101 0.52 -3.67 9.02
C TYR A 101 1.65 -4.59 9.46
N PHE A 102 1.71 -4.87 10.77
CA PHE A 102 2.78 -5.67 11.36
C PHE A 102 2.30 -7.07 11.70
N ASP A 103 3.19 -8.02 11.54
CA ASP A 103 2.94 -9.40 11.92
C ASP A 103 3.22 -9.61 13.41
N GLU A 104 3.13 -10.85 13.86
CA GLU A 104 3.35 -11.20 15.28
C GLU A 104 4.77 -10.96 15.74
N ASN A 105 5.71 -10.79 14.81
CA ASN A 105 7.12 -10.49 15.11
C ASN A 105 7.45 -9.01 14.99
N ASP A 106 6.41 -8.16 14.88
CA ASP A 106 6.53 -6.71 14.72
C ASP A 106 7.29 -6.32 13.45
N ARG A 107 7.08 -7.08 12.38
CA ARG A 107 7.61 -6.78 11.06
C ARG A 107 6.49 -6.45 10.11
N VAL A 108 6.73 -5.49 9.21
CA VAL A 108 5.74 -5.14 8.19
C VAL A 108 5.52 -6.33 7.28
N TYR A 109 4.26 -6.73 7.10
CA TYR A 109 3.92 -7.77 6.14
C TYR A 109 3.06 -7.23 4.98
N LYS A 110 2.48 -6.06 5.14
CA LYS A 110 1.64 -5.45 4.12
C LYS A 110 1.63 -3.93 4.29
N ILE A 111 1.65 -3.22 3.17
CA ILE A 111 1.54 -1.76 3.15
C ILE A 111 0.35 -1.41 2.26
N ALA A 112 -0.54 -0.56 2.76
CA ALA A 112 -1.69 -0.09 1.98
C ALA A 112 -1.60 1.42 1.82
N CYS A 113 -1.72 1.89 0.57
CA CYS A 113 -1.74 3.31 0.26
C CYS A 113 -3.06 3.64 -0.42
N GLY A 114 -3.64 4.78 -0.09
CA GLY A 114 -4.90 5.20 -0.68
C GLY A 114 -5.05 6.69 -0.71
N THR A 115 -5.95 7.14 -1.58
CA THR A 115 -6.36 8.55 -1.63
C THR A 115 -7.48 8.79 -0.65
N GLY A 116 -7.96 7.75 -0.01
CA GLY A 116 -9.13 7.79 0.82
C GLY A 116 -8.96 8.65 2.04
N VAL A 117 -10.01 9.04 2.48
CA VAL A 117 -10.17 9.76 3.69
C VAL A 117 -10.57 8.76 4.78
#